data_2a6533d980662c8378d75c82e5e01895
#
_entry.id   2a6533d980662c8378d75c82e5e01895
#
_cell.length_a   1.000
_cell.length_b   1.000
_cell.length_c   1.000
_cell.angle_alpha   90.00
_cell.angle_beta   90.00
_cell.angle_gamma   90.00
#
_symmetry.space_group_name_H-M   'P 1'
#
loop_
_entity.id
_entity.type
_entity.pdbx_description
1 polymer ?
#
loop_
_entity_poly.entity_id
_entity_poly.type
_entity_poly.pdbx_seq_one_letter_code
_entity_poly.pdbx_strand_id
1 'polypeptide(L)'
;MLLAIDIGNTDFTIGVFQGKKLCDTFRMRTKINRTSDEYGVFILNTLQYKGYDTKDVEDVIIASVVPAVMHSFNSAIIKYFGLTPIIVGPGIRTG
;
A
#
# COMPACT_ATOMS: atom_id res chain seq x y z
N MET A 1 1.50 7.43 -11.22
CA MET A 1 2.03 6.20 -10.62
C MET A 1 0.97 5.60 -9.71
N LEU A 2 0.75 4.30 -9.81
CA LEU A 2 -0.21 3.55 -9.00
C LEU A 2 0.55 2.66 -8.03
N LEU A 3 0.13 2.65 -6.76
CA LEU A 3 0.60 1.66 -5.80
C LEU A 3 -0.47 0.59 -5.61
N ALA A 4 -0.08 -0.66 -5.76
CA ALA A 4 -0.95 -1.79 -5.48
C ALA A 4 -0.41 -2.53 -4.25
N ILE A 5 -1.18 -2.51 -3.16
CA ILE A 5 -0.78 -3.10 -1.90
C ILE A 5 -1.59 -4.37 -1.66
N ASP A 6 -0.90 -5.49 -1.55
CA ASP A 6 -1.52 -6.79 -1.29
C ASP A 6 -1.12 -7.23 0.11
N ILE A 7 -2.10 -7.30 1.02
CA ILE A 7 -1.86 -7.58 2.43
C ILE A 7 -2.26 -9.01 2.76
N GLY A 8 -1.26 -9.84 3.01
CA GLY A 8 -1.46 -11.21 3.48
C GLY A 8 -1.27 -11.31 5.00
N ASN A 9 -1.50 -12.50 5.55
CA ASN A 9 -1.35 -12.75 6.98
C ASN A 9 0.09 -12.59 7.46
N THR A 10 1.05 -12.91 6.62
CA THR A 10 2.47 -12.91 6.98
C THR A 10 3.19 -11.67 6.46
N ASP A 11 2.97 -11.34 5.21
CA ASP A 11 3.64 -10.23 4.53
C ASP A 11 2.65 -9.38 3.78
N PHE A 12 3.00 -8.11 3.56
CA PHE A 12 2.34 -7.33 2.53
C PHE A 12 3.35 -6.95 1.46
N THR A 13 2.87 -6.86 0.23
CA THR A 13 3.68 -6.53 -0.94
C THR A 13 3.14 -5.25 -1.57
N ILE A 14 4.03 -4.36 -1.96
CA ILE A 14 3.66 -3.14 -2.65
C ILE A 14 4.25 -3.20 -4.06
N GLY A 15 3.39 -3.10 -5.06
CA GLY A 15 3.80 -2.99 -6.46
C GLY A 15 3.69 -1.54 -6.91
N VAL A 16 4.71 -1.09 -7.63
CA VAL A 16 4.75 0.26 -8.21
C VAL A 16 4.49 0.14 -9.70
N PHE A 17 3.39 0.72 -10.16
CA PHE A 17 2.99 0.67 -11.56
C PHE A 17 3.10 2.04 -12.21
N GLN A 18 3.68 2.04 -13.43
CA GLN A 18 3.64 3.18 -14.34
C GLN A 18 2.77 2.76 -15.53
N GLY A 19 1.54 3.27 -15.60
CA GLY A 19 0.55 2.77 -16.54
C GLY A 19 0.27 1.30 -16.26
N LYS A 20 0.47 0.43 -17.24
CA LYS A 20 0.28 -1.01 -17.11
C LYS A 20 1.55 -1.76 -16.72
N LYS A 21 2.68 -1.06 -16.60
CA LYS A 21 3.97 -1.69 -16.34
C LYS A 21 4.26 -1.73 -14.85
N LEU A 22 4.53 -2.93 -14.34
CA LEU A 22 5.04 -3.10 -12.98
C LEU A 22 6.54 -2.75 -12.97
N CYS A 23 6.88 -1.64 -12.33
CA CYS A 23 8.24 -1.13 -12.32
C CYS A 23 9.06 -1.66 -11.15
N ASP A 24 8.43 -1.93 -10.01
CA ASP A 24 9.13 -2.33 -8.81
C ASP A 24 8.19 -3.03 -7.84
N THR A 25 8.75 -3.85 -6.97
CA THR A 25 8.02 -4.44 -5.84
C THR A 25 8.88 -4.40 -4.60
N PHE A 26 8.23 -4.24 -3.46
CA PHE A 26 8.91 -4.41 -2.18
C PHE A 26 7.93 -4.96 -1.16
N ARG A 27 8.47 -5.55 -0.11
CA ARG A 27 7.70 -6.35 0.82
C ARG A 27 8.11 -6.07 2.25
N MET A 28 7.16 -6.20 3.17
CA MET A 28 7.38 -6.05 4.60
C MET A 28 6.51 -7.04 5.33
N ARG A 29 6.91 -7.40 6.54
CA ARG A 29 6.09 -8.26 7.38
C ARG A 29 4.82 -7.56 7.84
N THR A 30 3.70 -8.27 7.79
CA THR A 30 2.45 -7.80 8.35
C THR A 30 2.49 -7.96 9.86
N LYS A 31 2.31 -6.85 10.59
CA LYS A 31 2.21 -6.86 12.05
C LYS A 31 0.98 -6.10 12.46
N ILE A 32 0.08 -6.76 13.16
CA ILE A 32 -1.20 -6.19 13.56
C ILE A 32 -1.04 -4.96 14.45
N ASN A 33 -0.01 -4.93 15.27
CA ASN A 33 0.21 -3.84 16.23
C ASN A 33 1.02 -2.66 15.68
N ARG A 34 1.28 -2.60 14.38
CA ARG A 34 1.92 -1.43 13.79
C ARG A 34 0.93 -0.28 13.65
N THR A 35 1.42 0.92 13.88
CA THR A 35 0.61 2.14 13.71
C THR A 35 0.54 2.55 12.24
N SER A 36 -0.40 3.43 11.93
CA SER A 36 -0.48 4.05 10.61
C SER A 36 0.80 4.81 10.27
N ASP A 37 1.42 5.45 11.26
CA ASP A 37 2.68 6.17 11.04
C ASP A 37 3.81 5.22 10.65
N GLU A 38 3.91 4.06 11.29
CA GLU A 38 4.94 3.08 10.96
C GLU A 38 4.78 2.59 9.52
N TYR A 39 3.56 2.27 9.09
CA TYR A 39 3.33 1.86 7.71
C TYR A 39 3.57 3.00 6.72
N GLY A 40 3.09 4.19 7.03
CA GLY A 40 3.23 5.35 6.14
C GLY A 40 4.67 5.74 5.93
N VAL A 41 5.44 5.85 7.01
CA VAL A 41 6.86 6.20 6.94
C VAL A 41 7.64 5.14 6.18
N PHE A 42 7.35 3.86 6.42
CA PHE A 42 8.02 2.78 5.69
C PHE A 42 7.79 2.90 4.19
N ILE A 43 6.55 3.11 3.77
CA ILE A 43 6.21 3.20 2.35
C ILE A 43 6.88 4.43 1.72
N LEU A 44 6.77 5.59 2.36
CA LEU A 44 7.42 6.82 1.87
C LEU A 44 8.92 6.65 1.73
N ASN A 45 9.57 6.16 2.78
CA ASN A 45 11.03 6.02 2.78
C ASN A 45 11.50 5.03 1.72
N THR A 46 10.77 3.93 1.54
CA THR A 46 11.13 2.93 0.55
C THR A 46 11.01 3.48 -0.86
N LEU A 47 9.92 4.20 -1.15
CA LEU A 47 9.74 4.84 -2.46
C LEU A 47 10.85 5.85 -2.73
N GLN A 48 11.19 6.69 -1.76
CA GLN A 48 12.25 7.69 -1.90
C GLN A 48 13.61 7.03 -2.10
N TYR A 49 13.89 5.98 -1.35
CA TYR A 49 15.15 5.23 -1.50
C TYR A 49 15.28 4.65 -2.89
N LYS A 50 14.18 4.17 -3.47
CA LYS A 50 14.17 3.59 -4.82
C LYS A 50 14.14 4.65 -5.92
N GLY A 51 14.13 5.91 -5.57
CA GLY A 51 14.19 7.01 -6.54
C GLY A 51 12.85 7.50 -7.06
N TYR A 52 11.75 7.08 -6.45
CA TYR A 52 10.42 7.56 -6.86
C TYR A 52 10.05 8.83 -6.10
N ASP A 53 9.40 9.74 -6.81
CA ASP A 53 8.82 10.93 -6.18
C ASP A 53 7.43 10.55 -5.65
N THR A 54 7.24 10.68 -4.35
CA THR A 54 5.96 10.33 -3.72
C THR A 54 4.80 11.21 -4.20
N LYS A 55 5.09 12.38 -4.74
CA LYS A 55 4.08 13.26 -5.35
C LYS A 55 3.51 12.68 -6.63
N ASP A 56 4.21 11.74 -7.26
CA ASP A 56 3.75 11.10 -8.50
C ASP A 56 2.73 9.99 -8.23
N VAL A 57 2.51 9.63 -6.97
CA VAL A 57 1.49 8.63 -6.61
C VAL A 57 0.12 9.26 -6.79
N GLU A 58 -0.65 8.74 -7.74
CA GLU A 58 -1.99 9.26 -8.06
C GLU A 58 -3.10 8.39 -7.49
N ASP A 59 -2.86 7.08 -7.41
CA ASP A 59 -3.84 6.11 -6.94
C ASP A 59 -3.17 5.04 -6.09
N VAL A 60 -3.94 4.54 -5.12
CA VAL A 60 -3.51 3.42 -4.29
C VAL A 60 -4.66 2.41 -4.22
N ILE A 61 -4.36 1.15 -4.51
CA ILE A 61 -5.30 0.05 -4.38
C ILE A 61 -4.79 -0.87 -3.27
N ILE A 62 -5.68 -1.23 -2.35
CA ILE A 62 -5.34 -2.15 -1.26
C ILE A 62 -6.24 -3.38 -1.35
N ALA A 63 -5.62 -4.56 -1.48
CA ALA A 63 -6.30 -5.84 -1.35
C ALA A 63 -5.84 -6.48 -0.04
N SER A 64 -6.77 -6.96 0.78
CA SER A 64 -6.41 -7.52 2.07
C SER A 64 -7.29 -8.69 2.46
N VAL A 65 -6.66 -9.69 3.11
CA VAL A 65 -7.36 -10.75 3.84
C VAL A 65 -7.21 -10.58 5.36
N VAL A 66 -6.68 -9.44 5.81
CA VAL A 66 -6.39 -9.17 7.23
C VAL A 66 -7.13 -7.91 7.67
N PRO A 67 -8.40 -8.03 8.11
CA PRO A 67 -9.18 -6.85 8.51
C PRO A 67 -8.52 -6.02 9.62
N ALA A 68 -7.78 -6.67 10.50
CA ALA A 68 -7.20 -6.01 11.66
C ALA A 68 -6.19 -4.91 11.30
N VAL A 69 -5.55 -4.99 10.13
CA VAL A 69 -4.56 -3.98 9.71
C VAL A 69 -5.13 -2.96 8.72
N MET A 70 -6.35 -3.18 8.22
CA MET A 70 -6.92 -2.31 7.19
C MET A 70 -7.07 -0.87 7.64
N HIS A 71 -7.49 -0.66 8.89
CA HIS A 71 -7.66 0.69 9.42
C HIS A 71 -6.32 1.44 9.42
N SER A 72 -5.26 0.79 9.87
CA SER A 72 -3.93 1.40 9.92
C SER A 72 -3.39 1.71 8.52
N PHE A 73 -3.57 0.79 7.58
CA PHE A 73 -3.15 1.04 6.19
C PHE A 73 -3.94 2.16 5.54
N ASN A 74 -5.26 2.14 5.70
CA ASN A 74 -6.12 3.18 5.13
C ASN A 74 -5.72 4.56 5.67
N SER A 75 -5.53 4.67 6.99
CA SER A 75 -5.08 5.90 7.63
C SER A 75 -3.70 6.33 7.15
N ALA A 76 -2.78 5.38 6.97
CA ALA A 76 -1.43 5.66 6.48
C ALA A 76 -1.46 6.31 5.09
N ILE A 77 -2.26 5.75 4.18
CA ILE A 77 -2.36 6.29 2.82
C ILE A 77 -2.97 7.68 2.81
N ILE A 78 -4.04 7.87 3.56
CA ILE A 78 -4.69 9.19 3.67
C ILE A 78 -3.71 10.21 4.25
N LYS A 79 -3.03 9.86 5.33
CA LYS A 79 -2.18 10.79 6.07
C LYS A 79 -0.90 11.14 5.32
N TYR A 80 -0.27 10.15 4.69
CA TYR A 80 1.06 10.34 4.08
C TYR A 80 1.03 10.62 2.59
N PHE A 81 -0.04 10.27 1.90
CA PHE A 81 -0.17 10.50 0.46
C PHE A 81 -1.30 11.45 0.10
N GLY A 82 -2.19 11.77 1.04
CA GLY A 82 -3.35 12.62 0.75
C GLY A 82 -4.35 11.97 -0.19
N LEU A 83 -4.37 10.66 -0.29
CA LEU A 83 -5.22 9.89 -1.20
C LEU A 83 -6.11 8.95 -0.41
N THR A 84 -7.33 8.74 -0.91
CA THR A 84 -8.22 7.71 -0.38
C THR A 84 -8.01 6.45 -1.18
N PRO A 85 -7.52 5.35 -0.56
CA PRO A 85 -7.25 4.14 -1.32
C PRO A 85 -8.54 3.45 -1.78
N ILE A 86 -8.43 2.76 -2.91
CA ILE A 86 -9.47 1.85 -3.38
C ILE A 86 -9.24 0.53 -2.65
N ILE A 87 -10.25 0.04 -1.93
CA ILE A 87 -10.11 -1.17 -1.13
C ILE A 87 -10.84 -2.32 -1.80
N VAL A 88 -10.11 -3.41 -2.02
CA VAL A 88 -10.65 -4.66 -2.56
C VAL A 88 -10.51 -5.70 -1.46
N GLY A 89 -11.63 -6.17 -0.93
CA GLY A 89 -11.65 -7.16 0.14
C GLY A 89 -11.92 -8.56 -0.34
N PRO A 90 -11.80 -9.56 0.58
CA PRO A 90 -12.21 -10.93 0.28
C PRO A 90 -13.69 -10.95 -0.12
N GLY A 91 -14.02 -11.73 -1.13
CA GLY A 91 -15.40 -11.82 -1.61
C GLY A 91 -15.79 -10.81 -2.67
N ILE A 92 -14.97 -9.79 -2.92
CA ILE A 92 -15.19 -8.91 -4.05
C ILE A 92 -14.61 -9.57 -5.29
N ARG A 93 -15.48 -9.81 -6.26
CA ARG A 93 -15.04 -10.38 -7.52
C ARG A 93 -14.80 -9.26 -8.52
N THR A 94 -13.57 -9.06 -8.85
CA THR A 94 -13.20 -8.25 -10.00
C THR A 94 -13.17 -9.19 -11.18
N GLY A 95 -14.18 -9.14 -11.97
CA GLY A 95 -14.40 -10.03 -13.09
C GLY A 95 -13.26 -10.22 -14.05
#